data_b2e3c1d935a3f6df26fb6750ad66c0dd
#
_entry.id   b2e3c1d935a3f6df26fb6750ad66c0dd
#
_cell.length_a   1.000
_cell.length_b   1.000
_cell.length_c   1.000
_cell.angle_alpha   90.00
_cell.angle_beta   90.00
_cell.angle_gamma   90.00
#
_symmetry.space_group_name_H-M   'P 1'
#
loop_
_entity.id
_entity.type
_entity.pdbx_description
1 polymer ?
#
loop_
_entity_poly.entity_id
_entity_poly.type
_entity_poly.pdbx_seq_one_letter_code
_entity_poly.pdbx_strand_id
1 'polypeptide(L)'
;MREYDIVIIGGGPAGLAAAVAARDNGIESILILERDKELGGILNQCIHNGFGLHTFKEELTGPEYAARFEEQVYERNIEYKLNTMVMDISHDKVVTAMNREEGLFEIQARAVILAMGCRERSRGALNI
;
A
#
# COMPACT_ATOMS: atom_id res chain seq x y z
N MET A 1 -13.53 0.79 -17.58
CA MET A 1 -12.28 0.60 -16.81
C MET A 1 -11.98 1.85 -16.02
N ARG A 2 -11.70 1.71 -14.73
CA ARG A 2 -11.32 2.84 -13.88
C ARG A 2 -9.91 3.31 -14.23
N GLU A 3 -9.68 4.61 -14.06
CA GLU A 3 -8.39 5.21 -14.35
C GLU A 3 -7.86 5.94 -13.11
N TYR A 4 -6.56 5.78 -12.85
CA TYR A 4 -5.86 6.45 -11.76
C TYR A 4 -4.53 6.99 -12.27
N ASP A 5 -4.13 8.12 -11.71
CA ASP A 5 -2.80 8.66 -12.02
C ASP A 5 -1.71 7.76 -11.44
N ILE A 6 -1.90 7.31 -10.21
CA ILE A 6 -0.95 6.41 -9.55
C ILE A 6 -1.70 5.27 -8.88
N VAL A 7 -1.25 4.05 -9.14
CA VAL A 7 -1.70 2.86 -8.41
C VAL A 7 -0.49 2.34 -7.62
N ILE A 8 -0.67 2.21 -6.32
CA ILE A 8 0.38 1.76 -5.41
C ILE A 8 0.04 0.34 -4.98
N ILE A 9 0.93 -0.59 -5.22
CA ILE A 9 0.75 -1.98 -4.86
C ILE A 9 1.51 -2.26 -3.57
N GLY A 10 0.75 -2.38 -2.49
CA GLY A 10 1.27 -2.56 -1.16
C GLY A 10 0.96 -1.37 -0.26
N GLY A 11 0.27 -1.63 0.84
CA GLY A 11 -0.13 -0.62 1.83
C GLY A 11 0.73 -0.65 3.10
N GLY A 12 1.98 -1.09 2.98
CA GLY A 12 2.97 -1.00 4.05
C GLY A 12 3.56 0.40 4.14
N PRO A 13 4.60 0.59 4.94
CA PRO A 13 5.14 1.93 5.19
C PRO A 13 5.60 2.65 3.92
N ALA A 14 6.25 1.94 3.01
CA ALA A 14 6.72 2.55 1.76
C ALA A 14 5.55 3.01 0.88
N GLY A 15 4.51 2.18 0.78
CA GLY A 15 3.33 2.50 -0.02
C GLY A 15 2.55 3.67 0.55
N LEU A 16 2.36 3.69 1.86
CA LEU A 16 1.67 4.79 2.54
C LEU A 16 2.43 6.11 2.37
N ALA A 17 3.73 6.07 2.58
CA ALA A 17 4.58 7.26 2.42
C ALA A 17 4.56 7.77 0.97
N ALA A 18 4.60 6.87 0.00
CA ALA A 18 4.55 7.23 -1.41
C ALA A 18 3.22 7.89 -1.76
N ALA A 19 2.11 7.36 -1.23
CA ALA A 19 0.78 7.91 -1.47
C ALA A 19 0.66 9.33 -0.90
N VAL A 20 1.12 9.53 0.32
CA VAL A 20 1.08 10.83 0.99
C VAL A 20 1.95 11.84 0.22
N ALA A 21 3.17 11.45 -0.15
CA ALA A 21 4.07 12.32 -0.91
C ALA A 21 3.47 12.70 -2.27
N ALA A 22 2.87 11.76 -2.96
CA ALA A 22 2.24 12.01 -4.25
C ALA A 22 1.08 13.01 -4.11
N ARG A 23 0.21 12.82 -3.13
CA ARG A 23 -0.90 13.72 -2.87
C ARG A 23 -0.41 15.12 -2.51
N ASP A 24 0.61 15.21 -1.67
CA ASP A 24 1.18 16.50 -1.26
C ASP A 24 1.87 17.24 -2.41
N ASN A 25 2.22 16.53 -3.46
CA ASN A 25 2.77 17.10 -4.69
C ASN A 25 1.73 17.30 -5.79
N GLY A 26 0.46 17.24 -5.46
CA GLY A 26 -0.62 17.62 -6.36
C GLY A 26 -1.28 16.50 -7.14
N ILE A 27 -0.92 15.24 -6.89
CA ILE A 27 -1.58 14.11 -7.56
C ILE A 27 -2.90 13.81 -6.84
N GLU A 28 -4.00 13.92 -7.56
CA GLU A 28 -5.33 13.72 -6.98
C GLU A 28 -5.83 12.29 -7.03
N SER A 29 -5.54 11.57 -8.11
CA SER A 29 -6.08 10.25 -8.35
C SER A 29 -5.07 9.17 -7.97
N ILE A 30 -5.17 8.66 -6.74
CA ILE A 30 -4.25 7.68 -6.18
C ILE A 30 -5.06 6.52 -5.61
N LEU A 31 -4.64 5.29 -5.89
CA LEU A 31 -5.25 4.10 -5.32
C LEU A 31 -4.16 3.21 -4.73
N ILE A 32 -4.36 2.80 -3.48
CA ILE A 32 -3.51 1.82 -2.81
C ILE A 32 -4.22 0.47 -2.83
N LEU A 33 -3.54 -0.56 -3.31
CA LEU A 33 -4.06 -1.94 -3.28
C LEU A 33 -3.26 -2.75 -2.27
N GLU A 34 -3.94 -3.22 -1.23
CA GLU A 34 -3.33 -3.99 -0.15
C GLU A 34 -3.99 -5.37 -0.05
N ARG A 35 -3.20 -6.42 -0.03
CA ARG A 35 -3.71 -7.79 0.06
C ARG A 35 -4.17 -8.21 1.45
N ASP A 36 -3.61 -7.59 2.49
CA ASP A 36 -4.00 -7.89 3.86
C ASP A 36 -5.28 -7.16 4.27
N LYS A 37 -5.78 -7.49 5.43
CA LYS A 37 -7.01 -6.89 5.97
C LYS A 37 -6.80 -5.51 6.57
N GLU A 38 -5.55 -5.05 6.62
CA GLU A 38 -5.21 -3.74 7.19
C GLU A 38 -3.99 -3.16 6.49
N LEU A 39 -3.86 -1.84 6.55
CA LEU A 39 -2.67 -1.14 6.10
C LEU A 39 -1.56 -1.27 7.16
N GLY A 40 -0.32 -0.92 6.79
CA GLY A 40 0.80 -0.89 7.71
C GLY A 40 1.84 -1.99 7.51
N GLY A 41 1.46 -3.08 6.87
CA GLY A 41 2.38 -4.15 6.54
C GLY A 41 3.08 -4.75 7.76
N ILE A 42 4.36 -5.03 7.61
CA ILE A 42 5.16 -5.68 8.65
C ILE A 42 5.29 -4.84 9.93
N LEU A 43 5.10 -3.53 9.85
CA LEU A 43 5.17 -2.67 11.03
C LEU A 43 4.17 -3.08 12.10
N ASN A 44 3.05 -3.66 11.71
CA ASN A 44 2.04 -4.11 12.65
C ASN A 44 2.51 -5.27 13.53
N GLN A 45 3.61 -5.92 13.14
CA GLN A 45 4.22 -7.02 13.88
C GLN A 45 5.43 -6.59 14.71
N CYS A 46 5.88 -5.34 14.57
CA CYS A 46 7.06 -4.82 15.22
C CYS A 46 6.67 -4.03 16.47
N ILE A 47 6.81 -4.65 17.63
CA ILE A 47 6.38 -4.05 18.90
C ILE A 47 7.48 -3.30 19.65
N HIS A 48 8.69 -3.24 19.08
CA HIS A 48 9.79 -2.47 19.70
C HIS A 48 9.74 -1.00 19.28
N ASN A 49 10.32 -0.13 20.12
CA ASN A 49 10.38 1.31 19.84
C ASN A 49 11.49 1.64 18.85
N GLY A 50 11.51 2.87 18.37
CA GLY A 50 12.54 3.39 17.48
C GLY A 50 12.05 3.85 16.12
N PHE A 51 10.81 3.49 15.78
CA PHE A 51 10.22 3.95 14.51
C PHE A 51 9.78 5.41 14.64
N GLY A 52 9.95 6.18 13.57
CA GLY A 52 9.45 7.54 13.50
C GLY A 52 10.37 8.60 14.09
N LEU A 53 11.53 8.22 14.65
CA LEU A 53 12.44 9.17 15.28
C LEU A 53 12.86 10.30 14.32
N HIS A 54 13.12 9.98 13.07
CA HIS A 54 13.50 10.96 12.05
C HIS A 54 12.31 11.63 11.38
N THR A 55 11.21 10.92 11.21
CA THR A 55 10.04 11.40 10.47
C THR A 55 9.09 12.21 11.36
N PHE A 56 8.77 11.70 12.55
CA PHE A 56 7.82 12.33 13.47
C PHE A 56 8.49 12.90 14.71
N LYS A 57 9.80 12.69 14.86
CA LYS A 57 10.59 13.12 16.03
C LYS A 57 10.10 12.51 17.34
N GLU A 58 9.51 11.34 17.25
CA GLU A 58 9.02 10.55 18.39
C GLU A 58 9.44 9.10 18.20
N GLU A 59 9.74 8.41 19.29
CA GLU A 59 9.97 6.98 19.25
C GLU A 59 8.61 6.28 19.30
N LEU A 60 8.30 5.50 18.24
CA LEU A 60 7.04 4.81 18.11
C LEU A 60 7.27 3.31 17.92
N THR A 61 6.32 2.49 18.37
CA THR A 61 6.30 1.07 18.00
C THR A 61 5.93 0.96 16.52
N GLY A 62 6.10 -0.21 15.92
CA GLY A 62 5.71 -0.44 14.54
C GLY A 62 4.26 -0.09 14.27
N PRO A 63 3.28 -0.61 15.05
CA PRO A 63 1.88 -0.25 14.87
C PRO A 63 1.58 1.24 15.04
N GLU A 64 2.24 1.91 15.99
CA GLU A 64 2.08 3.34 16.17
C GLU A 64 2.61 4.13 14.97
N TYR A 65 3.75 3.72 14.43
CA TYR A 65 4.34 4.33 13.24
C TYR A 65 3.42 4.14 12.03
N ALA A 66 2.90 2.92 11.85
CA ALA A 66 1.94 2.64 10.79
C ALA A 66 0.68 3.48 10.92
N ALA A 67 0.15 3.61 12.14
CA ALA A 67 -1.05 4.39 12.40
C ALA A 67 -0.87 5.87 12.04
N ARG A 68 0.32 6.43 12.24
CA ARG A 68 0.62 7.81 11.84
C ARG A 68 0.51 8.01 10.33
N PHE A 69 1.01 7.07 9.55
CA PHE A 69 0.87 7.12 8.10
C PHE A 69 -0.57 6.87 7.65
N GLU A 70 -1.26 5.96 8.31
CA GLU A 70 -2.67 5.69 8.00
C GLU A 70 -3.54 6.92 8.22
N GLU A 71 -3.32 7.64 9.33
CA GLU A 71 -4.02 8.89 9.60
C GLU A 71 -3.81 9.90 8.46
N GLN A 72 -2.59 10.02 7.97
CA GLN A 72 -2.28 10.93 6.88
C GLN A 72 -2.98 10.53 5.59
N VAL A 73 -3.11 9.24 5.32
CA VAL A 73 -3.86 8.73 4.17
C VAL A 73 -5.33 9.09 4.30
N TYR A 74 -5.92 8.89 5.49
CA TYR A 74 -7.32 9.20 5.75
C TYR A 74 -7.60 10.70 5.67
N GLU A 75 -6.74 11.53 6.24
CA GLU A 75 -6.87 12.99 6.21
C GLU A 75 -6.87 13.54 4.78
N ARG A 76 -6.14 12.90 3.89
CA ARG A 76 -6.01 13.31 2.49
C ARG A 76 -7.01 12.64 1.58
N ASN A 77 -7.90 11.81 2.12
CA ASN A 77 -8.90 11.07 1.36
C ASN A 77 -8.29 10.24 0.22
N ILE A 78 -7.15 9.63 0.47
CA ILE A 78 -6.51 8.74 -0.50
C ILE A 78 -7.28 7.42 -0.51
N GLU A 79 -7.68 6.99 -1.68
CA GLU A 79 -8.44 5.75 -1.85
C GLU A 79 -7.56 4.53 -1.64
N TYR A 80 -8.09 3.52 -0.96
CA TYR A 80 -7.39 2.25 -0.78
C TYR A 80 -8.38 1.09 -0.79
N LYS A 81 -7.91 -0.09 -1.17
CA LYS A 81 -8.69 -1.33 -1.15
C LYS A 81 -7.89 -2.37 -0.39
N LEU A 82 -8.50 -2.91 0.66
CA LEU A 82 -7.93 -3.99 1.46
C LEU A 82 -8.39 -5.35 0.92
N ASN A 83 -7.74 -6.41 1.36
CA ASN A 83 -8.06 -7.78 0.95
C ASN A 83 -8.11 -7.93 -0.58
N THR A 84 -7.24 -7.19 -1.26
CA THR A 84 -7.22 -7.11 -2.72
C THR A 84 -5.88 -7.62 -3.23
N MET A 85 -5.91 -8.64 -4.04
CA MET A 85 -4.72 -9.25 -4.60
C MET A 85 -4.51 -8.78 -6.03
N VAL A 86 -3.31 -8.30 -6.32
CA VAL A 86 -2.93 -7.96 -7.68
C VAL A 86 -2.49 -9.23 -8.39
N MET A 87 -3.12 -9.52 -9.50
CA MET A 87 -2.87 -10.75 -10.28
C MET A 87 -1.90 -10.52 -11.42
N ASP A 88 -1.91 -9.32 -11.99
CA ASP A 88 -1.08 -9.01 -13.15
C ASP A 88 -0.95 -7.50 -13.35
N ILE A 89 0.15 -7.11 -13.96
CA ILE A 89 0.38 -5.74 -14.40
C ILE A 89 0.88 -5.82 -15.84
N SER A 90 0.10 -5.29 -16.76
CA SER A 90 0.46 -5.37 -18.17
C SER A 90 1.51 -4.31 -18.55
N HIS A 91 2.05 -4.46 -19.73
CA HIS A 91 3.00 -3.51 -20.32
C HIS A 91 2.41 -2.10 -20.42
N ASP A 92 1.10 -2.03 -20.62
CA ASP A 92 0.37 -0.77 -20.76
C ASP A 92 -0.12 -0.21 -19.41
N LYS A 93 0.39 -0.76 -18.31
CA LYS A 93 0.05 -0.37 -16.94
C LYS A 93 -1.42 -0.61 -16.59
N VAL A 94 -1.99 -1.66 -17.13
CA VAL A 94 -3.29 -2.15 -16.69
C VAL A 94 -3.05 -3.12 -15.55
N VAL A 95 -3.57 -2.79 -14.38
CA VAL A 95 -3.45 -3.61 -13.19
C VAL A 95 -4.70 -4.47 -13.07
N THR A 96 -4.52 -5.77 -13.06
CA THR A 96 -5.60 -6.73 -12.84
C THR A 96 -5.55 -7.17 -11.39
N ALA A 97 -6.66 -7.00 -10.69
CA ALA A 97 -6.75 -7.31 -9.28
C ALA A 97 -8.04 -8.05 -8.97
N MET A 98 -8.10 -8.64 -7.78
CA MET A 98 -9.24 -9.42 -7.35
C MET A 98 -9.50 -9.21 -5.87
N ASN A 99 -10.77 -9.07 -5.51
CA ASN A 99 -11.19 -9.14 -4.13
C ASN A 99 -12.58 -9.78 -4.05
N ARG A 100 -13.03 -10.04 -2.83
CA ARG A 100 -14.29 -10.76 -2.62
C ARG A 100 -15.52 -9.94 -3.05
N GLU A 101 -15.47 -8.63 -2.87
CA GLU A 101 -16.61 -7.76 -3.15
C GLU A 101 -16.79 -7.47 -4.64
N GLU A 102 -15.70 -7.27 -5.35
CA GLU A 102 -15.74 -6.86 -6.76
C GLU A 102 -15.40 -7.98 -7.73
N GLY A 103 -14.88 -9.11 -7.24
CA GLY A 103 -14.36 -10.15 -8.10
C GLY A 103 -13.10 -9.71 -8.81
N LEU A 104 -12.93 -10.12 -10.05
CA LEU A 104 -11.80 -9.73 -10.87
C LEU A 104 -12.10 -8.40 -11.56
N PHE A 105 -11.17 -7.45 -11.47
CA PHE A 105 -11.34 -6.15 -12.08
C PHE A 105 -10.01 -5.60 -12.60
N GLU A 106 -10.10 -4.64 -13.50
CA GLU A 106 -8.94 -4.02 -14.13
C GLU A 106 -8.93 -2.52 -13.90
N ILE A 107 -7.73 -1.97 -13.72
CA ILE A 107 -7.51 -0.55 -13.48
C ILE A 107 -6.43 -0.07 -14.43
N GLN A 108 -6.69 1.01 -15.15
CA GLN A 108 -5.67 1.68 -15.95
C GLN A 108 -4.93 2.68 -15.08
N ALA A 109 -3.62 2.50 -14.93
CA ALA A 109 -2.76 3.43 -14.21
C ALA A 109 -1.91 4.23 -15.20
N ARG A 110 -1.54 5.44 -14.81
CA ARG A 110 -0.53 6.21 -15.54
C ARG A 110 0.86 5.88 -15.01
N ALA A 111 0.93 5.58 -13.70
CA ALA A 111 2.16 5.12 -13.06
C ALA A 111 1.80 4.05 -12.03
N VAL A 112 2.66 3.06 -11.88
CA VAL A 112 2.50 1.99 -10.89
C VAL A 112 3.70 2.01 -9.97
N ILE A 113 3.45 2.02 -8.66
CA ILE A 113 4.52 1.95 -7.66
C ILE A 113 4.41 0.60 -6.98
N LEU A 114 5.49 -0.16 -7.02
CA LEU A 114 5.58 -1.46 -6.35
C LEU A 114 6.16 -1.24 -4.96
N ALA A 115 5.35 -1.45 -3.95
CA ALA A 115 5.73 -1.25 -2.55
C ALA A 115 5.26 -2.46 -1.72
N MET A 116 5.45 -3.65 -2.27
CA MET A 116 4.93 -4.90 -1.69
C MET A 116 5.68 -5.38 -0.46
N GLY A 117 6.80 -4.76 -0.17
CA GLY A 117 7.64 -5.16 0.94
C GLY A 117 8.32 -6.50 0.70
N CYS A 118 8.93 -7.02 1.76
CA CYS A 118 9.62 -8.30 1.74
C CYS A 118 8.88 -9.25 2.67
N ARG A 119 8.58 -10.46 2.19
CA ARG A 119 7.95 -11.50 2.99
C ARG A 119 8.86 -12.71 3.05
N GLU A 120 9.10 -13.19 4.27
CA GLU A 120 9.82 -14.43 4.44
C GLU A 120 8.96 -15.57 3.91
N ARG A 121 9.58 -16.43 3.11
CA ARG A 121 8.90 -17.57 2.53
C ARG A 121 8.80 -18.68 3.57
N SER A 122 7.60 -19.19 3.80
CA SER A 122 7.40 -20.33 4.67
C SER A 122 8.08 -21.57 4.09
N ARG A 123 8.64 -22.41 4.95
CA ARG A 123 9.22 -23.68 4.54
C ARG A 123 8.13 -24.53 3.90
N GLY A 124 8.37 -25.00 2.68
CA GLY A 124 7.40 -25.77 1.91
C GLY A 124 6.50 -24.94 1.00
N ALA A 125 6.64 -23.61 1.00
CA ALA A 125 5.95 -22.78 0.04
C ALA A 125 6.44 -23.07 -1.37
N LEU A 126 5.53 -22.96 -2.34
CA LEU A 126 5.89 -23.18 -3.74
C LEU A 126 6.90 -22.14 -4.20
N ASN A 127 7.88 -22.59 -4.94
CA ASN A 127 8.91 -21.75 -5.51
C ASN A 127 8.44 -21.22 -6.87
N ILE A 128 7.76 -20.11 -6.82
CA ILE A 128 7.21 -19.49 -8.02
C ILE A 128 8.13 -18.41 -8.51
#